data_9abc6949719094d4e871123413de4ee9
#
_entry.id   9abc6949719094d4e871123413de4ee9
#
_cell.length_a   1.000
_cell.length_b   1.000
_cell.length_c   1.000
_cell.angle_alpha   90.00
_cell.angle_beta   90.00
_cell.angle_gamma   90.00
#
_symmetry.space_group_name_H-M   'P 1'
#
loop_
_entity.id
_entity.type
_entity.pdbx_description
1 polymer ?
#
loop_
_entity_poly.entity_id
_entity_poly.type
_entity_poly.pdbx_seq_one_letter_code
_entity_poly.pdbx_strand_id
1 'polypeptide(L)'
;MDQAGIIRDLLIWLEGHLDQPLSLDNVAAKAGYSKWHLQRMFKDVTGHAIGAYIRARRLSKSAVALRLTARPILDIALQYRFDSQQTFTRAFKKQFAQTPALYRRSPEWSAFGIRPPLRLGEFTMPEHKFVTLEDTPLIGVTQSYSCSLEQISDFRHEMRYQFWHDFLGNAPTIPPVLYGLNETRPSQVKTTNKRYSIPPR
;
A
#
# COMPACT_ATOMS: atom_id res chain seq x y z
N MET A 1 -29.19 -9.07 -6.92
CA MET A 1 -28.23 -7.95 -7.00
C MET A 1 -26.89 -8.46 -6.49
N ASP A 2 -25.82 -8.27 -7.23
CA ASP A 2 -24.47 -8.77 -6.83
C ASP A 2 -23.88 -7.88 -5.72
N GLN A 3 -24.15 -8.23 -4.48
CA GLN A 3 -23.62 -7.50 -3.32
C GLN A 3 -22.10 -7.54 -3.26
N ALA A 4 -21.48 -8.63 -3.69
CA ALA A 4 -20.03 -8.78 -3.72
C ALA A 4 -19.38 -7.82 -4.73
N GLY A 5 -19.99 -7.65 -5.91
CA GLY A 5 -19.54 -6.68 -6.90
C GLY A 5 -19.60 -5.24 -6.39
N ILE A 6 -20.72 -4.86 -5.76
CA ILE A 6 -20.89 -3.52 -5.16
C ILE A 6 -19.81 -3.26 -4.11
N ILE A 7 -19.57 -4.22 -3.21
CA ILE A 7 -18.55 -4.07 -2.16
C ILE A 7 -17.14 -4.08 -2.74
N ARG A 8 -16.88 -4.83 -3.82
CA ARG A 8 -15.60 -4.80 -4.54
C ARG A 8 -15.28 -3.40 -5.07
N ASP A 9 -16.24 -2.80 -5.77
CA ASP A 9 -16.08 -1.45 -6.34
C ASP A 9 -15.91 -0.40 -5.23
N LEU A 10 -16.67 -0.56 -4.14
CA LEU A 10 -16.53 0.30 -2.98
C LEU A 10 -15.15 0.17 -2.30
N LEU A 11 -14.61 -1.03 -2.18
CA LEU A 11 -13.26 -1.26 -1.63
C LEU A 11 -12.18 -0.58 -2.48
N ILE A 12 -12.27 -0.68 -3.81
CA ILE A 12 -11.36 -0.01 -4.74
C ILE A 12 -11.45 1.51 -4.55
N TRP A 13 -12.67 2.04 -4.48
CA TRP A 13 -12.88 3.47 -4.28
C TRP A 13 -12.34 3.94 -2.91
N LEU A 14 -12.58 3.20 -1.83
CA LEU A 14 -12.08 3.52 -0.48
C LEU A 14 -10.54 3.59 -0.46
N GLU A 15 -9.86 2.66 -1.13
CA GLU A 15 -8.39 2.65 -1.19
C GLU A 15 -7.79 3.89 -1.87
N GLY A 16 -8.48 4.44 -2.86
CA GLY A 16 -8.08 5.68 -3.52
C GLY A 16 -8.41 6.96 -2.72
N HIS A 17 -9.19 6.86 -1.61
CA HIS A 17 -9.70 8.03 -0.88
C HIS A 17 -9.39 7.98 0.63
N LEU A 18 -8.43 7.19 1.07
CA LEU A 18 -8.11 7.02 2.51
C LEU A 18 -7.67 8.32 3.20
N ASP A 19 -7.09 9.25 2.47
CA ASP A 19 -6.69 10.59 2.91
C ASP A 19 -7.85 11.61 2.91
N GLN A 20 -9.02 11.24 2.37
CA GLN A 20 -10.20 12.09 2.29
C GLN A 20 -11.15 11.88 3.48
N PRO A 21 -12.09 12.81 3.73
CA PRO A 21 -13.14 12.60 4.72
C PRO A 21 -14.07 11.44 4.31
N LEU A 22 -13.90 10.29 4.96
CA LEU A 22 -14.72 9.10 4.75
C LEU A 22 -15.71 8.94 5.92
N SER A 23 -16.65 9.88 6.06
CA SER A 23 -17.77 9.70 6.95
C SER A 23 -18.68 8.58 6.44
N LEU A 24 -19.40 7.91 7.34
CA LEU A 24 -20.35 6.88 6.92
C LEU A 24 -21.43 7.43 5.97
N ASP A 25 -21.80 8.72 6.13
CA ASP A 25 -22.73 9.40 5.23
C ASP A 25 -22.17 9.49 3.81
N ASN A 26 -20.92 9.96 3.67
CA ASN A 26 -20.28 10.11 2.38
C ASN A 26 -20.10 8.76 1.67
N VAL A 27 -19.69 7.74 2.42
CA VAL A 27 -19.49 6.40 1.87
C VAL A 27 -20.82 5.76 1.47
N ALA A 28 -21.88 5.95 2.27
CA ALA A 28 -23.23 5.46 1.96
C ALA A 28 -23.82 6.15 0.72
N ALA A 29 -23.67 7.48 0.63
CA ALA A 29 -24.08 8.25 -0.53
C ALA A 29 -23.35 7.78 -1.82
N LYS A 30 -22.01 7.55 -1.73
CA LYS A 30 -21.22 7.02 -2.85
C LYS A 30 -21.71 5.65 -3.31
N ALA A 31 -22.08 4.78 -2.37
CA ALA A 31 -22.57 3.43 -2.68
C ALA A 31 -24.03 3.39 -3.14
N GLY A 32 -24.78 4.49 -2.97
CA GLY A 32 -26.21 4.56 -3.31
C GLY A 32 -27.13 3.80 -2.33
N TYR A 33 -26.69 3.63 -1.08
CA TYR A 33 -27.43 2.87 -0.05
C TYR A 33 -27.61 3.67 1.24
N SER A 34 -28.59 3.26 2.06
CA SER A 34 -28.67 3.78 3.41
C SER A 34 -27.48 3.31 4.25
N LYS A 35 -27.10 4.09 5.27
CA LYS A 35 -25.98 3.74 6.18
C LYS A 35 -26.14 2.35 6.79
N TRP A 36 -27.34 2.03 7.25
CA TRP A 36 -27.62 0.75 7.89
C TRP A 36 -27.43 -0.42 6.90
N HIS A 37 -27.98 -0.28 5.70
CA HIS A 37 -27.88 -1.32 4.67
C HIS A 37 -26.43 -1.53 4.22
N LEU A 38 -25.70 -0.42 3.99
CA LEU A 38 -24.29 -0.49 3.64
C LEU A 38 -23.43 -1.17 4.71
N GLN A 39 -23.61 -0.79 5.98
CA GLN A 39 -22.84 -1.39 7.09
C GLN A 39 -23.06 -2.89 7.19
N ARG A 40 -24.33 -3.33 7.05
CA ARG A 40 -24.70 -4.74 7.08
C ARG A 40 -24.06 -5.47 5.88
N MET A 41 -24.31 -4.99 4.66
CA MET A 41 -23.78 -5.57 3.44
C MET A 41 -22.26 -5.66 3.45
N PHE A 42 -21.58 -4.60 3.86
CA PHE A 42 -20.13 -4.58 3.98
C PHE A 42 -19.62 -5.63 4.97
N LYS A 43 -20.26 -5.74 6.15
CA LYS A 43 -19.90 -6.73 7.17
C LYS A 43 -20.20 -8.17 6.71
N ASP A 44 -21.32 -8.38 6.05
CA ASP A 44 -21.72 -9.72 5.56
C ASP A 44 -20.73 -10.22 4.48
N VAL A 45 -20.28 -9.33 3.59
CA VAL A 45 -19.36 -9.67 2.50
C VAL A 45 -17.90 -9.75 2.94
N THR A 46 -17.45 -8.85 3.84
CA THR A 46 -16.03 -8.72 4.19
C THR A 46 -15.67 -9.29 5.56
N GLY A 47 -16.64 -9.57 6.41
CA GLY A 47 -16.43 -9.92 7.82
C GLY A 47 -16.04 -8.75 8.71
N HIS A 48 -15.92 -7.53 8.18
CA HIS A 48 -15.40 -6.35 8.89
C HIS A 48 -16.43 -5.21 8.96
N ALA A 49 -16.39 -4.45 10.05
CA ALA A 49 -17.10 -3.17 10.08
C ALA A 49 -16.34 -2.15 9.21
N ILE A 50 -17.06 -1.40 8.37
CA ILE A 50 -16.48 -0.47 7.39
C ILE A 50 -15.56 0.59 8.04
N GLY A 51 -15.95 1.17 9.17
CA GLY A 51 -15.12 2.14 9.90
C GLY A 51 -13.84 1.54 10.47
N ALA A 52 -13.88 0.27 10.91
CA ALA A 52 -12.71 -0.45 11.38
C ALA A 52 -11.74 -0.75 10.22
N TYR A 53 -12.28 -1.15 9.08
CA TYR A 53 -11.50 -1.34 7.85
C TYR A 53 -10.78 -0.06 7.44
N ILE A 54 -11.50 1.05 7.26
CA ILE A 54 -10.92 2.35 6.87
C ILE A 54 -9.80 2.75 7.84
N ARG A 55 -10.06 2.64 9.16
CA ARG A 55 -9.05 2.98 10.18
C ARG A 55 -7.81 2.11 10.08
N ALA A 56 -7.96 0.80 9.92
CA ALA A 56 -6.84 -0.12 9.80
C ALA A 56 -6.01 0.12 8.52
N ARG A 57 -6.68 0.47 7.41
CA ARG A 57 -6.00 0.83 6.16
C ARG A 57 -5.24 2.15 6.26
N ARG A 58 -5.85 3.17 6.88
CA ARG A 58 -5.19 4.45 7.17
C ARG A 58 -3.93 4.27 8.00
N LEU A 59 -4.00 3.45 9.05
CA LEU A 59 -2.84 3.12 9.88
C LEU A 59 -1.76 2.37 9.09
N SER A 60 -2.14 1.47 8.20
CA SER A 60 -1.18 0.75 7.36
C SER A 60 -0.49 1.65 6.34
N LYS A 61 -1.23 2.57 5.70
CA LYS A 61 -0.64 3.60 4.82
C LYS A 61 0.29 4.54 5.61
N SER A 62 -0.13 4.97 6.81
CA SER A 62 0.72 5.83 7.67
C SER A 62 1.98 5.12 8.15
N ALA A 63 1.95 3.81 8.38
CA ALA A 63 3.15 3.02 8.71
C ALA A 63 4.17 3.04 7.57
N VAL A 64 3.72 2.90 6.34
CA VAL A 64 4.58 3.05 5.15
C VAL A 64 5.15 4.47 5.06
N ALA A 65 4.30 5.50 5.26
CA ALA A 65 4.75 6.90 5.26
C ALA A 65 5.80 7.19 6.34
N LEU A 66 5.64 6.62 7.54
CA LEU A 66 6.61 6.75 8.63
C LEU A 66 7.98 6.17 8.26
N ARG A 67 8.02 5.06 7.56
CA ARG A 67 9.26 4.39 7.16
C ARG A 67 9.94 5.06 5.98
N LEU A 68 9.17 5.51 5.01
CA LEU A 68 9.69 6.02 3.75
C LEU A 68 9.91 7.54 3.75
N THR A 69 9.44 8.26 4.78
CA THR A 69 9.57 9.73 4.83
C THR A 69 10.10 10.21 6.18
N ALA A 70 10.76 11.39 6.17
CA ALA A 70 11.11 12.10 7.41
C ALA A 70 10.03 13.11 7.83
N ARG A 71 8.81 13.05 7.27
CA ARG A 71 7.71 13.97 7.61
C ARG A 71 7.38 13.91 9.10
N PRO A 72 7.00 15.03 9.72
CA PRO A 72 6.52 15.03 11.10
C PRO A 72 5.41 14.02 11.31
N ILE A 73 5.40 13.39 12.49
CA ILE A 73 4.37 12.37 12.81
C ILE A 73 2.98 13.02 12.82
N LEU A 74 2.89 14.27 13.27
CA LEU A 74 1.63 15.02 13.25
C LEU A 74 1.09 15.19 11.82
N ASP A 75 1.94 15.53 10.86
CA ASP A 75 1.53 15.74 9.46
C ASP A 75 0.99 14.45 8.85
N ILE A 76 1.64 13.31 9.16
CA ILE A 76 1.16 12.00 8.73
C ILE A 76 -0.18 11.66 9.38
N ALA A 77 -0.34 11.95 10.68
CA ALA A 77 -1.59 11.72 11.40
C ALA A 77 -2.74 12.52 10.77
N LEU A 78 -2.53 13.82 10.52
CA LEU A 78 -3.51 14.70 9.91
C LEU A 78 -3.86 14.30 8.47
N GLN A 79 -2.87 13.91 7.67
CA GLN A 79 -3.10 13.40 6.31
C GLN A 79 -4.07 12.21 6.31
N TYR A 80 -3.88 11.27 7.24
CA TYR A 80 -4.77 10.11 7.35
C TYR A 80 -5.97 10.32 8.28
N ARG A 81 -6.34 11.60 8.48
CA ARG A 81 -7.60 12.01 9.16
C ARG A 81 -7.70 11.56 10.62
N PHE A 82 -6.60 11.61 11.35
CA PHE A 82 -6.62 11.55 12.81
C PHE A 82 -6.66 12.96 13.37
N ASP A 83 -7.56 13.20 14.33
CA ASP A 83 -7.81 14.52 14.89
C ASP A 83 -6.62 15.08 15.69
N SER A 84 -5.76 14.20 16.17
CA SER A 84 -4.55 14.58 16.92
C SER A 84 -3.47 13.52 16.84
N GLN A 85 -2.23 13.92 17.11
CA GLN A 85 -1.11 12.99 17.21
C GLN A 85 -1.30 11.97 18.34
N GLN A 86 -1.97 12.36 19.44
CA GLN A 86 -2.25 11.45 20.55
C GLN A 86 -3.23 10.35 20.13
N THR A 87 -4.33 10.71 19.47
CA THR A 87 -5.32 9.76 18.96
C THR A 87 -4.68 8.80 17.95
N PHE A 88 -3.87 9.34 17.04
CA PHE A 88 -3.08 8.55 16.10
C PHE A 88 -2.14 7.59 16.82
N THR A 89 -1.35 8.07 17.78
CA THR A 89 -0.38 7.26 18.52
C THR A 89 -1.05 6.09 19.25
N ARG A 90 -2.19 6.32 19.89
CA ARG A 90 -2.95 5.25 20.58
C ARG A 90 -3.46 4.21 19.59
N ALA A 91 -4.06 4.65 18.48
CA ALA A 91 -4.56 3.74 17.46
C ALA A 91 -3.43 2.95 16.79
N PHE A 92 -2.32 3.63 16.49
CA PHE A 92 -1.13 3.02 15.90
C PHE A 92 -0.52 1.96 16.83
N LYS A 93 -0.33 2.30 18.12
CA LYS A 93 0.20 1.35 19.11
C LYS A 93 -0.70 0.12 19.27
N LYS A 94 -2.03 0.30 19.19
CA LYS A 94 -2.98 -0.83 19.24
C LYS A 94 -2.80 -1.80 18.06
N GLN A 95 -2.51 -1.28 16.86
CA GLN A 95 -2.40 -2.11 15.65
C GLN A 95 -0.99 -2.69 15.44
N PHE A 96 0.05 -1.93 15.77
CA PHE A 96 1.45 -2.28 15.48
C PHE A 96 2.25 -2.68 16.73
N ALA A 97 1.65 -2.68 17.92
CA ALA A 97 2.30 -2.91 19.22
C ALA A 97 3.44 -1.94 19.55
N GLN A 98 3.70 -0.94 18.70
CA GLN A 98 4.75 0.07 18.82
C GLN A 98 4.19 1.47 18.61
N THR A 99 4.88 2.48 19.19
CA THR A 99 4.55 3.88 18.87
C THR A 99 5.04 4.25 17.47
N PRO A 100 4.44 5.26 16.80
CA PRO A 100 4.90 5.72 15.49
C PRO A 100 6.39 6.08 15.45
N ALA A 101 6.91 6.68 16.53
CA ALA A 101 8.31 7.09 16.63
C ALA A 101 9.25 5.88 16.73
N LEU A 102 8.89 4.87 17.51
CA LEU A 102 9.67 3.62 17.60
C LEU A 102 9.61 2.86 16.28
N TYR A 103 8.43 2.74 15.68
CA TYR A 103 8.24 2.08 14.38
C TYR A 103 9.10 2.72 13.28
N ARG A 104 9.19 4.06 13.23
CA ARG A 104 10.06 4.80 12.30
C ARG A 104 11.53 4.46 12.45
N ARG A 105 12.00 4.29 13.70
CA ARG A 105 13.43 4.07 14.03
C ARG A 105 13.84 2.61 14.01
N SER A 106 12.89 1.68 13.95
CA SER A 106 13.19 0.26 13.93
C SER A 106 14.16 -0.07 12.79
N PRO A 107 15.26 -0.79 13.02
CA PRO A 107 16.20 -1.16 11.96
C PRO A 107 15.56 -2.11 10.96
N GLU A 108 14.67 -2.97 11.41
CA GLU A 108 14.00 -3.96 10.59
C GLU A 108 12.61 -3.50 10.15
N TRP A 109 12.23 -3.87 8.95
CA TRP A 109 10.88 -3.68 8.45
C TRP A 109 10.04 -4.93 8.74
N SER A 110 9.16 -4.81 9.71
CA SER A 110 8.19 -5.86 10.01
C SER A 110 6.86 -5.59 9.34
N ALA A 111 6.28 -6.63 8.73
CA ALA A 111 4.90 -6.59 8.23
C ALA A 111 3.84 -6.73 9.33
N PHE A 112 4.26 -6.92 10.60
CA PHE A 112 3.34 -7.03 11.74
C PHE A 112 2.45 -5.77 11.83
N GLY A 113 1.15 -6.00 11.95
CA GLY A 113 0.15 -4.91 12.01
C GLY A 113 -0.25 -4.31 10.66
N ILE A 114 0.49 -4.56 9.59
CA ILE A 114 0.07 -4.14 8.24
C ILE A 114 -1.19 -4.91 7.85
N ARG A 115 -2.22 -4.15 7.48
CA ARG A 115 -3.47 -4.70 6.92
C ARG A 115 -3.49 -4.38 5.44
N PRO A 116 -3.35 -5.38 4.55
CA PRO A 116 -3.44 -5.16 3.10
C PRO A 116 -4.88 -4.77 2.69
N PRO A 117 -5.07 -4.19 1.50
CA PRO A 117 -6.40 -3.99 0.93
C PRO A 117 -7.13 -5.33 0.82
N LEU A 118 -8.41 -5.35 1.18
CA LEU A 118 -9.25 -6.50 0.91
C LEU A 118 -9.50 -6.61 -0.59
N ARG A 119 -9.33 -7.80 -1.13
CA ARG A 119 -9.67 -8.15 -2.50
C ARG A 119 -10.76 -9.20 -2.48
N LEU A 120 -11.90 -8.88 -3.08
CA LEU A 120 -13.01 -9.83 -3.25
C LEU A 120 -12.90 -10.45 -4.64
N GLY A 121 -12.83 -11.76 -4.71
CA GLY A 121 -12.67 -12.54 -5.93
C GLY A 121 -11.77 -13.74 -5.69
N GLU A 122 -11.75 -14.67 -6.61
CA GLU A 122 -10.82 -15.81 -6.58
C GLU A 122 -9.40 -15.29 -6.84
N PHE A 123 -8.71 -14.96 -5.76
CA PHE A 123 -7.28 -14.75 -5.80
C PHE A 123 -6.62 -16.09 -5.49
N THR A 124 -6.33 -16.84 -6.52
CA THR A 124 -5.42 -17.98 -6.39
C THR A 124 -4.04 -17.42 -6.13
N MET A 125 -3.54 -17.56 -4.89
CA MET A 125 -2.14 -17.27 -4.61
C MET A 125 -1.30 -18.18 -5.51
N PRO A 126 -0.41 -17.63 -6.33
CA PRO A 126 0.51 -18.48 -7.06
C PRO A 126 1.30 -19.33 -6.06
N GLU A 127 1.49 -20.60 -6.40
CA GLU A 127 2.33 -21.49 -5.59
C GLU A 127 3.74 -20.88 -5.50
N HIS A 128 4.23 -20.66 -4.29
CA HIS A 128 5.55 -20.09 -4.06
C HIS A 128 6.47 -21.15 -3.47
N LYS A 129 7.69 -21.20 -3.98
CA LYS A 129 8.76 -22.04 -3.46
C LYS A 129 9.85 -21.20 -2.86
N PHE A 130 10.34 -21.59 -1.70
CA PHE A 130 11.60 -21.07 -1.18
C PHE A 130 12.73 -21.84 -1.83
N VAL A 131 13.60 -21.14 -2.55
CA VAL A 131 14.80 -21.69 -3.14
C VAL A 131 16.02 -20.95 -2.63
N THR A 132 17.08 -21.66 -2.31
CA THR A 132 18.37 -21.06 -2.05
C THR A 132 19.10 -20.99 -3.40
N LEU A 133 19.43 -19.78 -3.84
CA LEU A 133 20.31 -19.60 -4.99
C LEU A 133 21.75 -19.76 -4.48
N GLU A 134 22.48 -20.70 -5.06
CA GLU A 134 23.93 -20.73 -4.90
C GLU A 134 24.54 -19.46 -5.55
N ASP A 135 25.84 -19.22 -5.32
CA ASP A 135 26.55 -18.03 -5.87
C ASP A 135 26.45 -17.98 -7.39
N THR A 136 25.32 -17.51 -7.87
CA THR A 136 25.01 -17.41 -9.31
C THR A 136 25.28 -15.97 -9.75
N PRO A 137 26.23 -15.73 -10.66
CA PRO A 137 26.45 -14.40 -11.22
C PRO A 137 25.23 -13.98 -12.02
N LEU A 138 24.63 -12.84 -11.69
CA LEU A 138 23.50 -12.27 -12.39
C LEU A 138 23.98 -11.11 -13.27
N ILE A 139 23.60 -11.14 -14.53
CA ILE A 139 23.75 -10.01 -15.46
C ILE A 139 22.36 -9.44 -15.70
N GLY A 140 22.22 -8.14 -15.60
CA GLY A 140 20.91 -7.52 -15.72
C GLY A 140 20.95 -6.04 -16.06
N VAL A 141 19.78 -5.50 -16.32
CA VAL A 141 19.54 -4.08 -16.54
C VAL A 141 18.84 -3.52 -15.31
N THR A 142 19.29 -2.35 -14.86
CA THR A 142 18.68 -1.65 -13.73
C THR A 142 18.07 -0.36 -14.21
N GLN A 143 16.85 -0.08 -13.77
CA GLN A 143 16.17 1.18 -14.03
C GLN A 143 15.68 1.80 -12.72
N SER A 144 15.91 3.11 -12.58
CA SER A 144 15.52 3.86 -11.40
C SER A 144 14.35 4.79 -11.73
N TYR A 145 13.34 4.78 -10.86
CA TYR A 145 12.18 5.62 -11.00
C TYR A 145 11.96 6.43 -9.72
N SER A 146 11.34 7.59 -9.88
CA SER A 146 10.95 8.44 -8.75
C SER A 146 9.46 8.75 -8.80
N CYS A 147 8.77 8.58 -7.69
CA CYS A 147 7.35 8.91 -7.57
C CYS A 147 7.03 9.51 -6.20
N SER A 148 5.86 10.14 -6.08
CA SER A 148 5.34 10.53 -4.78
C SER A 148 4.83 9.30 -4.01
N LEU A 149 4.66 9.45 -2.69
CA LEU A 149 4.19 8.34 -1.84
C LEU A 149 2.75 7.93 -2.20
N GLU A 150 1.93 8.89 -2.62
CA GLU A 150 0.53 8.67 -3.04
C GLU A 150 0.45 7.83 -4.32
N GLN A 151 1.40 8.00 -5.21
CA GLN A 151 1.47 7.33 -6.51
C GLN A 151 2.14 5.96 -6.47
N ILE A 152 2.68 5.54 -5.32
CA ILE A 152 3.49 4.32 -5.22
C ILE A 152 2.75 3.06 -5.68
N SER A 153 1.45 2.96 -5.44
CA SER A 153 0.64 1.80 -5.85
C SER A 153 0.47 1.71 -7.37
N ASP A 154 0.11 2.82 -7.99
CA ASP A 154 -0.19 2.90 -9.42
C ASP A 154 1.10 2.87 -10.24
N PHE A 155 2.10 3.63 -9.77
CA PHE A 155 3.42 3.68 -10.33
C PHE A 155 4.09 2.30 -10.47
N ARG A 156 3.92 1.42 -9.48
CA ARG A 156 4.51 0.08 -9.52
C ARG A 156 3.99 -0.77 -10.68
N HIS A 157 2.74 -0.63 -11.05
CA HIS A 157 2.14 -1.47 -12.08
C HIS A 157 2.58 -1.04 -13.48
N GLU A 158 2.42 0.23 -13.81
CA GLU A 158 2.79 0.78 -15.12
C GLU A 158 4.28 0.69 -15.40
N MET A 159 5.12 1.11 -14.42
CA MET A 159 6.56 1.11 -14.58
C MET A 159 7.16 -0.29 -14.69
N ARG A 160 6.62 -1.27 -13.97
CA ARG A 160 7.05 -2.66 -14.12
C ARG A 160 6.66 -3.22 -15.48
N TYR A 161 5.45 -2.93 -15.94
CA TYR A 161 5.01 -3.35 -17.25
C TYR A 161 5.89 -2.74 -18.34
N GLN A 162 6.13 -1.43 -18.31
CA GLN A 162 6.99 -0.73 -19.27
C GLN A 162 8.41 -1.29 -19.26
N PHE A 163 9.00 -1.47 -18.06
CA PHE A 163 10.34 -2.05 -17.92
C PHE A 163 10.44 -3.43 -18.59
N TRP A 164 9.50 -4.32 -18.29
CA TRP A 164 9.51 -5.66 -18.88
C TRP A 164 9.24 -5.64 -20.38
N HIS A 165 8.33 -4.79 -20.82
CA HIS A 165 8.04 -4.62 -22.24
C HIS A 165 9.29 -4.16 -23.01
N ASP A 166 9.99 -3.14 -22.51
CA ASP A 166 11.19 -2.59 -23.13
C ASP A 166 12.35 -3.59 -23.06
N PHE A 167 12.52 -4.28 -21.94
CA PHE A 167 13.57 -5.28 -21.77
C PHE A 167 13.38 -6.47 -22.69
N LEU A 168 12.17 -7.04 -22.75
CA LEU A 168 11.87 -8.22 -23.57
C LEU A 168 11.81 -7.88 -25.07
N GLY A 169 11.33 -6.68 -25.40
CA GLY A 169 11.26 -6.22 -26.80
C GLY A 169 12.62 -5.97 -27.43
N ASN A 170 13.64 -5.67 -26.64
CA ASN A 170 15.00 -5.40 -27.10
C ASN A 170 15.97 -6.57 -26.85
N ALA A 171 15.54 -7.62 -26.17
CA ALA A 171 16.39 -8.79 -25.91
C ALA A 171 16.51 -9.67 -27.16
N PRO A 172 17.73 -10.01 -27.64
CA PRO A 172 17.93 -10.88 -28.79
C PRO A 172 17.42 -12.32 -28.53
N THR A 173 17.44 -12.73 -27.28
CA THR A 173 16.89 -14.02 -26.82
C THR A 173 16.36 -13.85 -25.41
N ILE A 174 15.21 -14.46 -25.11
CA ILE A 174 14.64 -14.43 -23.75
C ILE A 174 15.31 -15.55 -22.94
N PRO A 175 15.99 -15.22 -21.80
CA PRO A 175 16.56 -16.25 -20.94
C PRO A 175 15.48 -17.16 -20.36
N PRO A 176 15.78 -18.43 -20.08
CA PRO A 176 14.80 -19.36 -19.51
C PRO A 176 14.36 -18.99 -18.08
N VAL A 177 15.16 -18.22 -17.38
CA VAL A 177 14.85 -17.72 -16.02
C VAL A 177 15.17 -16.23 -15.94
N LEU A 178 14.24 -15.46 -15.38
CA LEU A 178 14.38 -14.03 -15.15
C LEU A 178 14.19 -13.74 -13.66
N TYR A 179 15.12 -12.96 -13.08
CA TYR A 179 15.04 -12.52 -11.69
C TYR A 179 14.67 -11.04 -11.64
N GLY A 180 13.60 -10.72 -10.90
CA GLY A 180 13.18 -9.34 -10.67
C GLY A 180 13.56 -8.88 -9.26
N LEU A 181 14.59 -8.05 -9.15
CA LEU A 181 14.99 -7.44 -7.88
C LEU A 181 14.36 -6.05 -7.77
N ASN A 182 13.69 -5.79 -6.64
CA ASN A 182 13.05 -4.50 -6.39
C ASN A 182 13.55 -3.92 -5.07
N GLU A 183 14.07 -2.72 -5.12
CA GLU A 183 14.48 -1.97 -3.94
C GLU A 183 13.79 -0.60 -3.92
N THR A 184 13.35 -0.16 -2.75
CA THR A 184 12.74 1.16 -2.57
C THR A 184 13.52 1.93 -1.52
N ARG A 185 14.03 3.09 -1.89
CA ARG A 185 14.78 3.99 -0.98
C ARG A 185 14.19 5.39 -0.97
N PRO A 186 14.29 6.14 0.15
CA PRO A 186 13.98 7.56 0.17
C PRO A 186 14.88 8.31 -0.82
N SER A 187 14.28 9.17 -1.66
CA SER A 187 15.06 10.04 -2.54
C SER A 187 15.84 11.07 -1.74
N GLN A 188 17.11 11.29 -2.06
CA GLN A 188 17.94 12.32 -1.45
C GLN A 188 17.65 13.74 -1.98
N VAL A 189 16.76 13.89 -2.96
CA VAL A 189 16.41 15.19 -3.52
C VAL A 189 15.62 15.98 -2.50
N LYS A 190 16.17 17.11 -2.06
CA LYS A 190 15.53 18.12 -1.19
C LYS A 190 14.43 18.86 -1.96
N THR A 191 13.32 18.24 -2.22
CA THR A 191 12.11 18.92 -2.69
C THR A 191 10.99 18.68 -1.68
N THR A 192 10.11 19.64 -1.55
CA THR A 192 8.92 19.62 -0.66
C THR A 192 8.03 18.39 -0.87
N ASN A 193 8.12 17.75 -2.04
CA ASN A 193 7.57 16.43 -2.34
C ASN A 193 8.74 15.44 -2.43
N LYS A 194 8.94 14.64 -1.38
CA LYS A 194 9.97 13.60 -1.39
C LYS A 194 9.63 12.57 -2.46
N ARG A 195 10.45 12.51 -3.48
CA ARG A 195 10.43 11.46 -4.51
C ARG A 195 11.29 10.28 -4.01
N TYR A 196 10.93 9.09 -4.43
CA TYR A 196 11.68 7.87 -4.14
C TYR A 196 12.37 7.40 -5.39
N SER A 197 13.65 7.07 -5.28
CA SER A 197 14.43 6.50 -6.37
C SER A 197 14.87 5.09 -6.00
N ILE A 198 14.89 4.22 -6.99
CA ILE A 198 15.51 2.90 -6.89
C ILE A 198 16.91 3.05 -7.49
N PRO A 199 17.99 2.86 -6.70
CA PRO A 199 19.34 3.06 -7.21
C PRO A 199 19.74 1.92 -8.16
N PRO A 200 20.62 2.19 -9.12
CA PRO A 200 21.32 1.14 -9.86
C PRO A 200 22.31 0.42 -8.93
N ARG A 201 22.42 -0.88 -9.10
CA ARG A 201 23.57 -1.68 -8.70
C ARG A 201 24.35 -2.07 -9.92
#